data_d517260611dbe35cbbd53e2ef245e00e
#
_entry.id   d517260611dbe35cbbd53e2ef245e00e
#
_cell.length_a   1.000
_cell.length_b   1.000
_cell.length_c   1.000
_cell.angle_alpha   90.00
_cell.angle_beta   90.00
_cell.angle_gamma   90.00
#
_symmetry.space_group_name_H-M   'P 1'
#
loop_
_entity.id
_entity.type
_entity.pdbx_description
1 polymer ?
#
loop_
_entity_poly.entity_id
_entity_poly.type
_entity_poly.pdbx_seq_one_letter_code
_entity_poly.pdbx_strand_id
1 'polypeptide(L)'
;MVPGAGFRIPSYSGACISNVVPSIALSLARNRNGEGWPSESRILELIRDLNLTFDPSSDSWVPKVVTAANQIVLLVVDGLGTEQLAAFSNEAPLLASLAGTTICSVAPTTTATALTSIASGLSPLDHGIVGYRMRLGQDQVFNSLRWSYPDFGRRPASPGSICSARPFMGLDVPAVSKAQYSNTGFTRAYLGDTKLFEFRTLSTMVSKVGLLLSSGRPFVYTYYEGLDSVAHEYGFGDPYLRELRFLDFLVNELIAVLPPGAALVVTADHGEVVVPDPPISLDPRLESLTALKSGEGRFRWLHLRRGELAAAEEIAKEVYSEVAVVLSRDEALDLGLFGPDHNEGRAHQRFGDLALVATAPVAFLDPADVGPFQLVSRHGALTSAELDVPLVGHLAV
;
A
#
# COMPACT_ATOMS: atom_id res chain seq x y z
N MET A 1 -16.74 10.23 -18.02
CA MET A 1 -16.88 8.86 -18.54
C MET A 1 -16.23 7.90 -17.53
N VAL A 2 -16.90 6.81 -17.17
CA VAL A 2 -16.25 5.76 -16.35
C VAL A 2 -15.17 5.13 -17.24
N PRO A 3 -13.90 5.09 -16.79
CA PRO A 3 -12.84 4.44 -17.57
C PRO A 3 -13.19 2.97 -17.82
N GLY A 4 -12.68 2.41 -18.94
CA GLY A 4 -13.07 1.12 -19.50
C GLY A 4 -12.94 -0.10 -18.57
N ALA A 5 -13.37 -1.26 -19.05
CA ALA A 5 -13.31 -2.52 -18.32
C ALA A 5 -11.91 -2.79 -17.76
N GLY A 6 -11.81 -3.11 -16.45
CA GLY A 6 -10.55 -3.38 -15.78
C GLY A 6 -9.93 -2.21 -14.99
N PHE A 7 -10.56 -1.03 -14.99
CA PHE A 7 -10.13 0.12 -14.18
C PHE A 7 -11.11 0.36 -13.01
N ARG A 8 -10.59 0.49 -11.80
CA ARG A 8 -11.40 0.69 -10.59
C ARG A 8 -10.90 1.87 -9.78
N ILE A 9 -11.82 2.56 -9.10
CA ILE A 9 -11.51 3.68 -8.21
C ILE A 9 -11.52 3.16 -6.77
N PRO A 10 -10.48 3.46 -5.95
CA PRO A 10 -10.46 3.07 -4.54
C PRO A 10 -11.63 3.66 -3.75
N SER A 11 -12.18 2.87 -2.82
CA SER A 11 -13.32 3.29 -1.97
C SER A 11 -12.82 3.82 -0.64
N TYR A 12 -12.27 5.02 -0.61
CA TYR A 12 -11.61 5.59 0.58
C TYR A 12 -12.50 5.71 1.82
N SER A 13 -13.80 5.91 1.67
CA SER A 13 -14.74 5.99 2.81
C SER A 13 -15.29 4.65 3.27
N GLY A 14 -14.93 3.55 2.59
CA GLY A 14 -15.46 2.20 2.85
C GLY A 14 -14.37 1.18 3.14
N ALA A 15 -14.51 0.01 2.51
CA ALA A 15 -13.58 -1.11 2.61
C ALA A 15 -12.25 -0.83 1.89
N CYS A 16 -11.39 -0.04 2.51
CA CYS A 16 -10.09 0.39 2.00
C CYS A 16 -9.00 0.14 3.05
N ILE A 17 -7.77 -0.14 2.59
CA ILE A 17 -6.62 -0.37 3.48
C ILE A 17 -6.33 0.82 4.41
N SER A 18 -6.61 2.06 3.99
CA SER A 18 -6.49 3.26 4.85
C SER A 18 -7.37 3.18 6.10
N ASN A 19 -8.47 2.44 6.04
CA ASN A 19 -9.45 2.34 7.11
C ASN A 19 -9.21 1.14 8.05
N VAL A 20 -8.21 0.29 7.78
CA VAL A 20 -7.92 -0.92 8.60
C VAL A 20 -7.45 -0.54 10.00
N VAL A 21 -6.44 0.32 10.12
CA VAL A 21 -5.91 0.74 11.43
C VAL A 21 -6.95 1.52 12.25
N PRO A 22 -7.68 2.50 11.71
CA PRO A 22 -8.77 3.15 12.43
C PRO A 22 -9.86 2.18 12.91
N SER A 23 -10.26 1.20 12.09
CA SER A 23 -11.27 0.20 12.48
C SER A 23 -10.78 -0.72 13.61
N ILE A 24 -9.52 -1.14 13.57
CA ILE A 24 -8.86 -1.92 14.64
C ILE A 24 -8.83 -1.09 15.93
N ALA A 25 -8.40 0.16 15.85
CA ALA A 25 -8.30 1.03 17.02
C ALA A 25 -9.65 1.26 17.71
N LEU A 26 -10.71 1.46 16.90
CA LEU A 26 -12.06 1.64 17.41
C LEU A 26 -12.62 0.34 18.02
N SER A 27 -12.39 -0.80 17.37
CA SER A 27 -12.83 -2.11 17.89
C SER A 27 -12.17 -2.45 19.23
N LEU A 28 -10.85 -2.22 19.35
CA LEU A 28 -10.13 -2.39 20.62
C LEU A 28 -10.64 -1.44 21.71
N ALA A 29 -10.99 -0.20 21.36
CA ALA A 29 -11.53 0.76 22.32
C ALA A 29 -12.89 0.31 22.90
N ARG A 30 -13.75 -0.26 22.04
CA ARG A 30 -15.05 -0.82 22.43
C ARG A 30 -14.89 -2.07 23.32
N ASN A 31 -13.96 -2.96 23.00
CA ASN A 31 -13.81 -4.25 23.68
C ASN A 31 -13.02 -4.13 25.01
N ARG A 32 -12.10 -3.17 25.12
CA ARG A 32 -11.23 -3.02 26.28
C ARG A 32 -11.74 -2.02 27.33
N ASN A 33 -12.78 -1.26 27.05
CA ASN A 33 -13.38 -0.27 27.97
C ASN A 33 -12.35 0.66 28.66
N GLY A 34 -11.28 1.05 27.94
CA GLY A 34 -10.22 1.92 28.46
C GLY A 34 -9.07 1.20 29.19
N GLU A 35 -9.09 -0.13 29.31
CA GLU A 35 -7.98 -0.89 29.93
C GLU A 35 -6.77 -0.98 29.00
N GLY A 36 -5.74 -0.16 29.26
CA GLY A 36 -4.49 -0.13 28.51
C GLY A 36 -4.64 0.32 27.04
N TRP A 37 -5.79 0.91 26.66
CA TRP A 37 -6.09 1.46 25.35
C TRP A 37 -7.03 2.67 25.50
N PRO A 38 -6.98 3.68 24.60
CA PRO A 38 -7.87 4.84 24.69
C PRO A 38 -9.35 4.45 24.63
N SER A 39 -10.21 5.26 25.25
CA SER A 39 -11.66 5.09 25.20
C SER A 39 -12.21 5.27 23.77
N GLU A 40 -13.41 4.74 23.51
CA GLU A 40 -14.09 4.90 22.22
C GLU A 40 -14.24 6.38 21.82
N SER A 41 -14.66 7.23 22.76
CA SER A 41 -14.78 8.68 22.52
C SER A 41 -13.46 9.30 22.07
N ARG A 42 -12.33 8.89 22.68
CA ARG A 42 -11.01 9.40 22.31
C ARG A 42 -10.58 8.93 20.91
N ILE A 43 -10.87 7.69 20.53
CA ILE A 43 -10.59 7.20 19.17
C ILE A 43 -11.45 7.95 18.14
N LEU A 44 -12.73 8.17 18.43
CA LEU A 44 -13.61 8.94 17.54
C LEU A 44 -13.15 10.41 17.38
N GLU A 45 -12.63 11.03 18.45
CA GLU A 45 -11.98 12.34 18.36
C GLU A 45 -10.76 12.31 17.44
N LEU A 46 -9.85 11.33 17.60
CA LEU A 46 -8.67 11.21 16.76
C LEU A 46 -9.01 10.99 15.28
N ILE A 47 -10.02 10.18 14.97
CA ILE A 47 -10.50 9.98 13.59
C ILE A 47 -10.93 11.32 12.98
N ARG A 48 -11.68 12.11 13.71
CA ARG A 48 -12.15 13.43 13.26
C ARG A 48 -11.02 14.45 13.16
N ASP A 49 -10.19 14.58 14.21
CA ASP A 49 -9.12 15.58 14.31
C ASP A 49 -8.03 15.39 13.27
N LEU A 50 -7.81 14.14 12.83
CA LEU A 50 -6.86 13.79 11.79
C LEU A 50 -7.49 13.75 10.38
N ASN A 51 -8.78 14.05 10.25
CA ASN A 51 -9.53 13.99 8.98
C ASN A 51 -9.38 12.62 8.29
N LEU A 52 -9.48 11.50 9.06
CA LEU A 52 -9.35 10.18 8.48
C LEU A 52 -10.56 9.87 7.58
N THR A 53 -10.31 9.05 6.55
CA THR A 53 -11.37 8.65 5.60
C THR A 53 -12.35 7.64 6.19
N PHE A 54 -12.02 7.04 7.33
CA PHE A 54 -12.83 6.03 8.01
C PHE A 54 -14.14 6.61 8.56
N ASP A 55 -15.27 6.04 8.12
CA ASP A 55 -16.59 6.34 8.66
C ASP A 55 -17.00 5.27 9.70
N PRO A 56 -17.00 5.61 11.01
CA PRO A 56 -17.39 4.67 12.06
C PRO A 56 -18.86 4.18 11.98
N SER A 57 -19.71 4.85 11.22
CA SER A 57 -21.12 4.47 11.03
C SER A 57 -21.31 3.46 9.89
N SER A 58 -20.28 3.25 9.06
CA SER A 58 -20.27 2.38 7.88
C SER A 58 -19.17 1.30 8.00
N ASP A 59 -19.12 0.60 9.14
CA ASP A 59 -18.11 -0.39 9.46
C ASP A 59 -18.51 -1.86 9.20
N SER A 60 -19.62 -2.09 8.49
CA SER A 60 -20.15 -3.43 8.19
C SER A 60 -19.20 -4.33 7.38
N TRP A 61 -18.21 -3.74 6.71
CA TRP A 61 -17.15 -4.46 6.00
C TRP A 61 -16.05 -4.99 6.94
N VAL A 62 -15.96 -4.50 8.19
CA VAL A 62 -14.95 -4.93 9.16
C VAL A 62 -15.25 -6.36 9.61
N PRO A 63 -14.30 -7.33 9.44
CA PRO A 63 -14.55 -8.71 9.81
C PRO A 63 -14.84 -8.89 11.30
N LYS A 64 -15.69 -9.87 11.63
CA LYS A 64 -16.04 -10.20 13.03
C LYS A 64 -14.81 -10.52 13.89
N VAL A 65 -13.76 -11.09 13.30
CA VAL A 65 -12.51 -11.36 14.00
C VAL A 65 -11.88 -10.08 14.56
N VAL A 66 -12.00 -8.95 13.87
CA VAL A 66 -11.54 -7.64 14.34
C VAL A 66 -12.43 -7.11 15.46
N THR A 67 -13.77 -7.13 15.23
CA THR A 67 -14.71 -6.54 16.18
C THR A 67 -14.89 -7.33 17.47
N ALA A 68 -14.46 -8.60 17.53
CA ALA A 68 -14.55 -9.46 18.71
C ALA A 68 -13.25 -9.55 19.54
N ALA A 69 -12.11 -9.10 18.98
CA ALA A 69 -10.81 -9.27 19.64
C ALA A 69 -10.52 -8.21 20.69
N ASN A 70 -9.79 -8.59 21.74
CA ASN A 70 -9.27 -7.69 22.78
C ASN A 70 -7.77 -7.39 22.63
N GLN A 71 -7.06 -8.14 21.78
CA GLN A 71 -5.70 -7.88 21.30
C GLN A 71 -5.66 -8.22 19.81
N ILE A 72 -4.90 -7.45 19.00
CA ILE A 72 -4.82 -7.67 17.55
C ILE A 72 -3.37 -7.61 17.10
N VAL A 73 -2.97 -8.61 16.30
CA VAL A 73 -1.79 -8.57 15.45
C VAL A 73 -2.26 -8.28 14.03
N LEU A 74 -1.81 -7.17 13.44
CA LEU A 74 -2.01 -6.89 12.02
C LEU A 74 -0.75 -7.31 11.25
N LEU A 75 -0.86 -8.37 10.46
CA LEU A 75 0.15 -8.78 9.48
C LEU A 75 -0.19 -8.17 8.13
N VAL A 76 0.68 -7.30 7.64
CA VAL A 76 0.62 -6.79 6.27
C VAL A 76 1.60 -7.60 5.42
N VAL A 77 1.09 -8.27 4.39
CA VAL A 77 1.86 -9.08 3.44
C VAL A 77 1.98 -8.31 2.13
N ASP A 78 3.19 -7.95 1.75
CA ASP A 78 3.45 -7.25 0.51
C ASP A 78 3.08 -8.12 -0.71
N GLY A 79 2.31 -7.56 -1.63
CA GLY A 79 1.96 -8.20 -2.90
C GLY A 79 0.91 -9.32 -2.83
N LEU A 80 0.19 -9.50 -1.69
CA LEU A 80 -0.83 -10.53 -1.55
C LEU A 80 -2.20 -10.03 -2.04
N GLY A 81 -2.48 -10.14 -3.33
CA GLY A 81 -3.81 -9.85 -3.88
C GLY A 81 -4.84 -10.95 -3.60
N THR A 82 -6.11 -10.57 -3.55
CA THR A 82 -7.22 -11.52 -3.36
C THR A 82 -7.31 -12.54 -4.50
N GLU A 83 -7.08 -12.10 -5.74
CA GLU A 83 -7.12 -12.99 -6.91
C GLU A 83 -5.99 -14.02 -6.85
N GLN A 84 -4.78 -13.62 -6.45
CA GLN A 84 -3.63 -14.51 -6.30
C GLN A 84 -3.86 -15.52 -5.17
N LEU A 85 -4.37 -15.08 -4.02
CA LEU A 85 -4.70 -15.98 -2.91
C LEU A 85 -5.78 -17.01 -3.31
N ALA A 86 -6.79 -16.60 -4.06
CA ALA A 86 -7.82 -17.49 -4.56
C ALA A 86 -7.28 -18.50 -5.60
N ALA A 87 -6.47 -18.01 -6.56
CA ALA A 87 -5.88 -18.84 -7.61
C ALA A 87 -4.94 -19.92 -7.06
N PHE A 88 -4.19 -19.60 -6.01
CA PHE A 88 -3.19 -20.48 -5.40
C PHE A 88 -3.58 -20.96 -3.99
N SER A 89 -4.89 -21.04 -3.70
CA SER A 89 -5.40 -21.42 -2.37
C SER A 89 -4.91 -22.80 -1.88
N ASN A 90 -4.59 -23.71 -2.78
CA ASN A 90 -4.02 -25.02 -2.43
C ASN A 90 -2.59 -24.93 -1.85
N GLU A 91 -1.87 -23.84 -2.14
CA GLU A 91 -0.51 -23.61 -1.65
C GLU A 91 -0.49 -22.90 -0.28
N ALA A 92 -1.59 -22.22 0.08
CA ALA A 92 -1.79 -21.56 1.36
C ALA A 92 -3.17 -21.89 1.94
N PRO A 93 -3.46 -23.16 2.24
CA PRO A 93 -4.81 -23.63 2.61
C PRO A 93 -5.30 -23.01 3.93
N LEU A 94 -4.45 -22.81 4.92
CA LEU A 94 -4.81 -22.15 6.18
C LEU A 94 -5.19 -20.69 5.92
N LEU A 95 -4.31 -19.92 5.28
CA LEU A 95 -4.55 -18.51 4.98
C LEU A 95 -5.82 -18.32 4.12
N ALA A 96 -6.00 -19.14 3.10
CA ALA A 96 -7.17 -19.11 2.24
C ALA A 96 -8.48 -19.50 2.96
N SER A 97 -8.40 -20.24 4.07
CA SER A 97 -9.56 -20.64 4.88
C SER A 97 -9.95 -19.60 5.93
N LEU A 98 -9.13 -18.56 6.17
CA LEU A 98 -9.44 -17.56 7.18
C LEU A 98 -10.68 -16.75 6.80
N ALA A 99 -11.53 -16.49 7.79
CA ALA A 99 -12.74 -15.72 7.58
C ALA A 99 -12.45 -14.22 7.42
N GLY A 100 -13.13 -13.58 6.49
CA GLY A 100 -12.97 -12.14 6.26
C GLY A 100 -13.67 -11.62 5.01
N THR A 101 -13.08 -10.59 4.40
CA THR A 101 -13.63 -9.92 3.24
C THR A 101 -12.49 -9.46 2.30
N THR A 102 -12.87 -9.04 1.11
CA THR A 102 -11.98 -8.29 0.21
C THR A 102 -12.15 -6.80 0.44
N ILE A 103 -11.05 -6.08 0.51
CA ILE A 103 -11.01 -4.62 0.59
C ILE A 103 -10.15 -4.07 -0.54
N CYS A 104 -10.20 -2.77 -0.79
CA CYS A 104 -9.34 -2.17 -1.82
C CYS A 104 -8.07 -1.55 -1.23
N SER A 105 -7.01 -1.58 -2.01
CA SER A 105 -5.82 -0.75 -1.81
C SER A 105 -6.09 0.72 -2.18
N VAL A 106 -5.07 1.56 -2.14
CA VAL A 106 -5.07 2.97 -2.55
C VAL A 106 -4.46 3.14 -3.94
N ALA A 107 -4.57 4.32 -4.54
CA ALA A 107 -3.93 4.64 -5.81
C ALA A 107 -2.69 5.56 -5.62
N PRO A 108 -1.59 5.25 -6.31
CA PRO A 108 -1.29 4.01 -7.02
C PRO A 108 -1.14 2.82 -6.06
N THR A 109 -1.36 1.60 -6.55
CA THR A 109 -1.21 0.37 -5.76
C THR A 109 0.27 0.02 -5.61
N THR A 110 0.99 0.80 -4.79
CA THR A 110 2.43 0.67 -4.57
C THR A 110 2.77 0.69 -3.09
N THR A 111 3.73 -0.13 -2.69
CA THR A 111 4.18 -0.33 -1.31
C THR A 111 4.31 0.98 -0.53
N ALA A 112 5.00 1.98 -1.10
CA ALA A 112 5.26 3.24 -0.38
C ALA A 112 3.96 4.00 -0.05
N THR A 113 3.04 4.09 -1.00
CA THR A 113 1.77 4.78 -0.83
C THR A 113 0.85 3.97 0.09
N ALA A 114 0.73 2.68 -0.18
CA ALA A 114 -0.18 1.79 0.54
C ALA A 114 0.20 1.59 2.01
N LEU A 115 1.47 1.28 2.32
CA LEU A 115 1.92 1.16 3.71
C LEU A 115 1.75 2.46 4.50
N THR A 116 1.95 3.62 3.85
CA THR A 116 1.72 4.91 4.50
C THR A 116 0.23 5.11 4.80
N SER A 117 -0.65 4.76 3.87
CA SER A 117 -2.11 4.81 4.10
C SER A 117 -2.56 3.85 5.19
N ILE A 118 -2.05 2.59 5.21
CA ILE A 118 -2.36 1.62 6.26
C ILE A 118 -1.96 2.17 7.64
N ALA A 119 -0.70 2.61 7.77
CA ALA A 119 -0.17 3.04 9.06
C ALA A 119 -0.84 4.33 9.58
N SER A 120 -1.18 5.26 8.70
CA SER A 120 -1.70 6.58 9.09
C SER A 120 -3.21 6.70 9.14
N GLY A 121 -3.93 5.90 8.35
CA GLY A 121 -5.36 6.06 8.10
C GLY A 121 -5.70 7.19 7.10
N LEU A 122 -4.71 7.78 6.45
CA LEU A 122 -4.86 8.91 5.54
C LEU A 122 -4.90 8.48 4.08
N SER A 123 -5.48 9.33 3.24
CA SER A 123 -5.41 9.23 1.79
C SER A 123 -4.01 9.57 1.27
N PRO A 124 -3.63 9.13 0.05
CA PRO A 124 -2.37 9.53 -0.59
C PRO A 124 -2.19 11.05 -0.72
N LEU A 125 -3.26 11.81 -0.98
CA LEU A 125 -3.20 13.28 -1.02
C LEU A 125 -2.89 13.87 0.35
N ASP A 126 -3.44 13.31 1.41
CA ASP A 126 -3.25 13.83 2.77
C ASP A 126 -1.89 13.48 3.35
N HIS A 127 -1.40 12.23 3.19
CA HIS A 127 -0.06 11.89 3.71
C HIS A 127 1.07 12.30 2.76
N GLY A 128 0.80 12.52 1.48
CA GLY A 128 1.71 13.09 0.50
C GLY A 128 2.66 12.11 -0.19
N ILE A 129 2.72 10.83 0.14
CA ILE A 129 3.47 9.81 -0.62
C ILE A 129 2.55 9.27 -1.71
N VAL A 130 2.75 9.76 -2.95
CA VAL A 130 1.82 9.55 -4.05
C VAL A 130 2.38 8.62 -5.14
N GLY A 131 3.38 7.82 -4.80
CA GLY A 131 3.97 6.83 -5.71
C GLY A 131 5.37 6.40 -5.30
N TYR A 132 5.87 5.35 -5.94
CA TYR A 132 7.24 4.86 -5.81
C TYR A 132 8.25 5.92 -6.24
N ARG A 133 7.98 6.59 -7.36
CA ARG A 133 8.75 7.72 -7.88
C ARG A 133 7.82 8.91 -8.09
N MET A 134 8.07 9.99 -7.38
CA MET A 134 7.26 11.20 -7.42
C MET A 134 8.12 12.44 -7.64
N ARG A 135 7.57 13.49 -8.27
CA ARG A 135 8.28 14.74 -8.45
C ARG A 135 8.42 15.49 -7.12
N LEU A 136 9.64 15.86 -6.77
CA LEU A 136 9.93 16.78 -5.67
C LEU A 136 10.82 17.94 -6.17
N GLY A 137 10.24 19.12 -6.24
CA GLY A 137 10.88 20.27 -6.89
C GLY A 137 10.58 20.35 -8.39
N GLN A 138 11.29 21.24 -9.12
CA GLN A 138 10.91 21.53 -10.52
C GLN A 138 11.27 20.41 -11.50
N ASP A 139 12.47 19.82 -11.38
CA ASP A 139 12.99 18.89 -12.39
C ASP A 139 13.56 17.60 -11.81
N GLN A 140 13.01 17.13 -10.69
CA GLN A 140 13.58 15.98 -10.00
C GLN A 140 12.53 14.96 -9.57
N VAL A 141 12.86 13.71 -9.80
CA VAL A 141 12.09 12.57 -9.32
C VAL A 141 12.77 11.97 -8.10
N PHE A 142 12.00 11.82 -7.05
CA PHE A 142 12.41 11.22 -5.79
C PHE A 142 11.88 9.79 -5.70
N ASN A 143 12.74 8.85 -5.33
CA ASN A 143 12.35 7.48 -5.04
C ASN A 143 11.96 7.37 -3.56
N SER A 144 10.70 7.10 -3.29
CA SER A 144 10.15 7.07 -1.93
C SER A 144 10.59 5.86 -1.11
N LEU A 145 10.80 4.66 -1.71
CA LEU A 145 11.30 3.49 -0.99
C LEU A 145 12.80 3.59 -0.70
N ARG A 146 13.61 3.98 -1.70
CA ARG A 146 15.05 4.19 -1.52
C ARG A 146 15.37 5.46 -0.75
N TRP A 147 14.40 6.34 -0.61
CA TRP A 147 14.49 7.65 0.02
C TRP A 147 15.63 8.49 -0.55
N SER A 148 15.72 8.53 -1.87
CA SER A 148 16.83 9.14 -2.58
C SER A 148 16.42 9.81 -3.89
N TYR A 149 17.24 10.73 -4.34
CA TYR A 149 17.22 11.25 -5.71
C TYR A 149 18.18 10.42 -6.59
N PRO A 150 17.99 10.41 -7.93
CA PRO A 150 18.91 9.75 -8.86
C PRO A 150 20.33 10.33 -8.79
N ASP A 151 20.46 11.62 -8.48
CA ASP A 151 21.74 12.29 -8.27
C ASP A 151 22.27 12.01 -6.85
N PHE A 152 23.30 11.18 -6.76
CA PHE A 152 23.92 10.73 -5.50
C PHE A 152 24.54 11.85 -4.65
N GLY A 153 24.73 13.06 -5.20
CA GLY A 153 25.29 14.21 -4.48
C GLY A 153 24.29 14.98 -3.62
N ARG A 154 22.99 14.75 -3.81
CA ARG A 154 21.94 15.49 -3.11
C ARG A 154 21.51 14.79 -1.83
N ARG A 155 21.42 15.57 -0.74
CA ARG A 155 20.85 15.07 0.52
C ARG A 155 19.38 14.65 0.33
N PRO A 156 18.97 13.48 0.84
CA PRO A 156 17.57 13.09 0.83
C PRO A 156 16.73 14.13 1.59
N ALA A 157 15.49 14.31 1.17
CA ALA A 157 14.53 15.13 1.87
C ALA A 157 14.26 14.59 3.28
N SER A 158 13.99 15.46 4.25
CA SER A 158 13.61 14.99 5.58
C SER A 158 12.24 14.31 5.52
N PRO A 159 12.02 13.19 6.24
CA PRO A 159 10.74 12.48 6.22
C PRO A 159 9.53 13.38 6.46
N GLY A 160 9.56 14.22 7.47
CA GLY A 160 8.46 15.14 7.80
C GLY A 160 8.21 16.27 6.79
N SER A 161 9.15 16.53 5.85
CA SER A 161 8.89 17.49 4.76
C SER A 161 8.10 16.87 3.59
N ILE A 162 8.09 15.55 3.50
CA ILE A 162 7.40 14.80 2.46
C ILE A 162 6.09 14.22 2.98
N CYS A 163 6.14 13.55 4.14
CA CYS A 163 5.04 12.83 4.73
C CYS A 163 4.56 13.55 5.99
N SER A 164 3.26 13.88 6.04
CA SER A 164 2.61 14.50 7.21
C SER A 164 1.87 13.48 8.08
N ALA A 165 2.05 12.19 7.82
CA ALA A 165 1.34 11.13 8.52
C ALA A 165 1.72 11.03 10.01
N ARG A 166 0.72 10.68 10.83
CA ARG A 166 0.91 10.22 12.21
C ARG A 166 0.59 8.73 12.25
N PRO A 167 1.61 7.85 12.30
CA PRO A 167 1.37 6.42 12.29
C PRO A 167 0.50 6.01 13.47
N PHE A 168 -0.41 5.09 13.21
CA PHE A 168 -1.36 4.56 14.19
C PHE A 168 -2.15 5.65 14.94
N MET A 169 -2.44 6.76 14.27
CA MET A 169 -3.12 7.94 14.86
C MET A 169 -2.36 8.53 16.07
N GLY A 170 -1.07 8.28 16.19
CA GLY A 170 -0.24 8.66 17.33
C GLY A 170 -0.39 7.76 18.57
N LEU A 171 -1.02 6.59 18.43
CA LEU A 171 -1.14 5.59 19.48
C LEU A 171 0.17 4.80 19.68
N ASP A 172 0.41 4.29 20.89
CA ASP A 172 1.60 3.45 21.21
C ASP A 172 1.41 2.01 20.67
N VAL A 173 1.61 1.86 19.36
CA VAL A 173 1.55 0.58 18.65
C VAL A 173 2.97 0.14 18.29
N PRO A 174 3.51 -0.96 18.87
CA PRO A 174 4.80 -1.48 18.47
C PRO A 174 4.73 -2.09 17.07
N ALA A 175 5.79 -1.85 16.27
CA ALA A 175 5.94 -2.45 14.96
C ALA A 175 7.08 -3.47 14.96
N VAL A 176 6.77 -4.70 14.52
CA VAL A 176 7.75 -5.77 14.32
C VAL A 176 8.19 -5.72 12.85
N SER A 177 9.42 -5.28 12.60
CA SER A 177 9.94 -5.01 11.26
C SER A 177 11.30 -5.66 11.05
N LYS A 178 11.62 -5.98 9.79
CA LYS A 178 12.92 -6.55 9.41
C LYS A 178 14.04 -5.54 9.70
N ALA A 179 15.13 -6.02 10.33
CA ALA A 179 16.23 -5.19 10.80
C ALA A 179 16.85 -4.29 9.71
N GLN A 180 16.83 -4.74 8.46
CA GLN A 180 17.37 -3.97 7.33
C GLN A 180 16.58 -2.69 7.02
N TYR A 181 15.29 -2.61 7.44
CA TYR A 181 14.42 -1.47 7.17
C TYR A 181 14.39 -0.45 8.30
N SER A 182 14.83 -0.80 9.53
CA SER A 182 14.64 0.01 10.74
C SER A 182 15.18 1.43 10.64
N ASN A 183 16.21 1.65 9.82
CA ASN A 183 16.86 2.96 9.67
C ASN A 183 16.68 3.62 8.30
N THR A 184 15.78 3.09 7.44
CA THR A 184 15.54 3.70 6.13
C THR A 184 14.77 5.01 6.24
N GLY A 185 14.95 5.91 5.26
CA GLY A 185 14.19 7.16 5.22
C GLY A 185 12.70 6.92 5.06
N PHE A 186 12.30 5.89 4.28
CA PHE A 186 10.91 5.50 4.12
C PHE A 186 10.29 5.02 5.44
N THR A 187 10.97 4.13 6.19
CA THR A 187 10.48 3.67 7.50
C THR A 187 10.26 4.84 8.45
N ARG A 188 11.18 5.81 8.47
CA ARG A 188 10.99 7.03 9.27
C ARG A 188 9.84 7.91 8.79
N ALA A 189 9.51 7.86 7.51
CA ALA A 189 8.39 8.62 6.97
C ALA A 189 7.03 8.03 7.36
N TYR A 190 6.85 6.70 7.18
CA TYR A 190 5.53 6.09 7.39
C TYR A 190 5.30 5.56 8.82
N LEU A 191 6.38 5.21 9.57
CA LEU A 191 6.29 4.77 10.96
C LEU A 191 6.74 5.83 11.98
N GLY A 192 7.36 6.94 11.53
CA GLY A 192 7.75 8.03 12.43
C GLY A 192 8.56 7.56 13.63
N ASP A 193 8.10 7.95 14.83
CA ASP A 193 8.72 7.58 16.12
C ASP A 193 8.17 6.26 16.70
N THR A 194 7.45 5.46 15.91
CA THR A 194 6.94 4.15 16.32
C THR A 194 8.06 3.27 16.83
N LYS A 195 7.84 2.60 17.98
CA LYS A 195 8.83 1.69 18.57
C LYS A 195 8.99 0.44 17.69
N LEU A 196 10.18 0.28 17.10
CA LEU A 196 10.50 -0.85 16.24
C LEU A 196 11.11 -2.02 17.05
N PHE A 197 10.60 -3.21 16.80
CA PHE A 197 11.11 -4.48 17.27
C PHE A 197 11.67 -5.26 16.09
N GLU A 198 12.98 -5.19 15.92
CA GLU A 198 13.65 -5.75 14.75
C GLU A 198 13.67 -7.28 14.77
N PHE A 199 13.37 -7.89 13.63
CA PHE A 199 13.58 -9.31 13.40
C PHE A 199 14.59 -9.55 12.26
N ARG A 200 15.18 -10.75 12.19
CA ARG A 200 16.10 -11.18 11.13
C ARG A 200 15.61 -12.42 10.39
N THR A 201 14.84 -13.27 11.07
CA THR A 201 14.25 -14.50 10.54
C THR A 201 12.78 -14.56 10.92
N LEU A 202 11.97 -15.30 10.18
CA LEU A 202 10.53 -15.45 10.48
C LEU A 202 10.29 -16.00 11.88
N SER A 203 11.12 -16.94 12.36
CA SER A 203 11.04 -17.46 13.72
C SER A 203 11.22 -16.37 14.78
N THR A 204 12.12 -15.40 14.55
CA THR A 204 12.30 -14.26 15.46
C THR A 204 11.20 -13.21 15.34
N MET A 205 10.52 -13.10 14.19
CA MET A 205 9.29 -12.32 14.04
C MET A 205 8.20 -12.88 14.96
N VAL A 206 7.90 -14.19 14.84
CA VAL A 206 6.88 -14.88 15.65
C VAL A 206 7.20 -14.72 17.14
N SER A 207 8.46 -14.95 17.56
CA SER A 207 8.88 -14.81 18.96
C SER A 207 8.65 -13.39 19.50
N LYS A 208 8.93 -12.35 18.70
CA LYS A 208 8.71 -10.95 19.11
C LYS A 208 7.23 -10.59 19.20
N VAL A 209 6.41 -11.07 18.25
CA VAL A 209 4.96 -10.90 18.32
C VAL A 209 4.41 -11.55 19.58
N GLY A 210 4.77 -12.82 19.87
CA GLY A 210 4.33 -13.53 21.08
C GLY A 210 4.75 -12.82 22.36
N LEU A 211 5.99 -12.29 22.44
CA LEU A 211 6.46 -11.51 23.59
C LEU A 211 5.63 -10.22 23.79
N LEU A 212 5.32 -9.50 22.72
CA LEU A 212 4.51 -8.28 22.81
C LEU A 212 3.09 -8.56 23.27
N LEU A 213 2.45 -9.61 22.75
CA LEU A 213 1.13 -10.05 23.18
C LEU A 213 1.13 -10.47 24.66
N SER A 214 2.11 -11.28 25.07
CA SER A 214 2.26 -11.72 26.48
C SER A 214 2.54 -10.55 27.42
N SER A 215 3.11 -9.44 26.94
CA SER A 215 3.28 -8.21 27.72
C SER A 215 2.02 -7.33 27.78
N GLY A 216 0.90 -7.78 27.20
CA GLY A 216 -0.39 -7.09 27.23
C GLY A 216 -0.55 -6.00 26.16
N ARG A 217 0.29 -5.95 25.13
CA ARG A 217 0.14 -4.97 24.05
C ARG A 217 -1.18 -5.19 23.30
N PRO A 218 -2.11 -4.22 23.27
CA PRO A 218 -3.40 -4.38 22.64
C PRO A 218 -3.34 -4.52 21.12
N PHE A 219 -2.38 -3.84 20.51
CA PHE A 219 -2.19 -3.83 19.06
C PHE A 219 -0.71 -4.02 18.74
N VAL A 220 -0.40 -4.90 17.78
CA VAL A 220 0.95 -5.14 17.24
C VAL A 220 0.85 -5.08 15.71
N TYR A 221 1.67 -4.25 15.08
CA TYR A 221 1.82 -4.19 13.63
C TYR A 221 3.02 -5.03 13.20
N THR A 222 2.90 -5.80 12.12
CA THR A 222 4.02 -6.48 11.48
C THR A 222 3.88 -6.52 9.98
N TYR A 223 5.02 -6.57 9.26
CA TYR A 223 5.08 -6.50 7.81
C TYR A 223 6.02 -7.57 7.25
N TYR A 224 5.59 -8.20 6.16
CA TYR A 224 6.32 -9.26 5.48
C TYR A 224 6.39 -8.99 3.97
N GLU A 225 7.60 -8.86 3.44
CA GLU A 225 7.88 -8.47 2.06
C GLU A 225 8.24 -9.62 1.13
N GLY A 226 8.32 -10.85 1.64
CA GLY A 226 8.90 -11.98 0.91
C GLY A 226 8.12 -12.33 -0.36
N LEU A 227 6.79 -12.23 -0.32
CA LEU A 227 5.95 -12.65 -1.44
C LEU A 227 6.12 -11.73 -2.66
N ASP A 228 6.05 -10.39 -2.45
CA ASP A 228 6.29 -9.38 -3.48
C ASP A 228 7.70 -9.52 -4.09
N SER A 229 8.72 -9.64 -3.23
CA SER A 229 10.10 -9.79 -3.69
C SER A 229 10.29 -10.99 -4.63
N VAL A 230 9.66 -12.12 -4.33
CA VAL A 230 9.73 -13.32 -5.16
C VAL A 230 8.90 -13.16 -6.43
N ALA A 231 7.71 -12.56 -6.34
CA ALA A 231 6.86 -12.31 -7.49
C ALA A 231 7.53 -11.38 -8.50
N HIS A 232 8.18 -10.33 -8.04
CA HIS A 232 8.94 -9.40 -8.89
C HIS A 232 10.02 -10.09 -9.71
N GLU A 233 10.74 -11.07 -9.15
CA GLU A 233 11.85 -11.73 -9.83
C GLU A 233 11.41 -12.94 -10.67
N TYR A 234 10.42 -13.73 -10.20
CA TYR A 234 10.05 -15.02 -10.78
C TYR A 234 8.60 -15.10 -11.28
N GLY A 235 7.80 -14.02 -11.14
CA GLY A 235 6.37 -14.09 -11.40
C GLY A 235 5.68 -15.09 -10.48
N PHE A 236 4.57 -15.68 -10.93
CA PHE A 236 3.83 -16.67 -10.16
C PHE A 236 4.30 -18.12 -10.43
N GLY A 237 5.62 -18.30 -10.62
CA GLY A 237 6.26 -19.61 -10.83
C GLY A 237 6.50 -20.40 -9.53
N ASP A 238 7.25 -21.53 -9.63
CA ASP A 238 7.55 -22.40 -8.49
C ASP A 238 8.16 -21.67 -7.27
N PRO A 239 9.06 -20.67 -7.40
CA PRO A 239 9.54 -19.91 -6.25
C PRO A 239 8.41 -19.17 -5.51
N TYR A 240 7.47 -18.56 -6.22
CA TYR A 240 6.31 -17.88 -5.64
C TYR A 240 5.39 -18.83 -4.87
N LEU A 241 5.10 -20.01 -5.46
CA LEU A 241 4.28 -21.03 -4.81
C LEU A 241 4.94 -21.56 -3.53
N ARG A 242 6.28 -21.67 -3.51
CA ARG A 242 7.03 -22.03 -2.30
C ARG A 242 6.93 -20.93 -1.23
N GLU A 243 7.08 -19.67 -1.63
CA GLU A 243 7.00 -18.55 -0.71
C GLU A 243 5.59 -18.44 -0.10
N LEU A 244 4.57 -18.73 -0.89
CA LEU A 244 3.18 -18.76 -0.42
C LEU A 244 2.97 -19.89 0.63
N ARG A 245 3.61 -21.05 0.48
CA ARG A 245 3.62 -22.12 1.51
C ARG A 245 4.35 -21.69 2.79
N PHE A 246 5.46 -20.95 2.67
CA PHE A 246 6.16 -20.39 3.82
C PHE A 246 5.33 -19.32 4.52
N LEU A 247 4.58 -18.52 3.78
CA LEU A 247 3.64 -17.56 4.34
C LEU A 247 2.50 -18.28 5.10
N ASP A 248 1.94 -19.35 4.55
CA ASP A 248 0.91 -20.15 5.22
C ASP A 248 1.43 -20.74 6.55
N PHE A 249 2.66 -21.25 6.54
CA PHE A 249 3.34 -21.70 7.75
C PHE A 249 3.58 -20.55 8.74
N LEU A 250 3.99 -19.37 8.29
CA LEU A 250 4.14 -18.18 9.14
C LEU A 250 2.82 -17.79 9.82
N VAL A 251 1.71 -17.81 9.07
CA VAL A 251 0.36 -17.56 9.59
C VAL A 251 0.01 -18.56 10.69
N ASN A 252 0.28 -19.85 10.49
CA ASN A 252 0.08 -20.87 11.50
C ASN A 252 0.89 -20.62 12.78
N GLU A 253 2.16 -20.27 12.65
CA GLU A 253 3.02 -19.97 13.79
C GLU A 253 2.60 -18.69 14.55
N LEU A 254 2.10 -17.67 13.82
CA LEU A 254 1.54 -16.47 14.45
C LEU A 254 0.24 -16.77 15.19
N ILE A 255 -0.63 -17.64 14.65
CA ILE A 255 -1.83 -18.10 15.33
C ILE A 255 -1.47 -18.86 16.61
N ALA A 256 -0.46 -19.70 16.58
CA ALA A 256 -0.03 -20.51 17.72
C ALA A 256 0.48 -19.70 18.93
N VAL A 257 0.89 -18.45 18.75
CA VAL A 257 1.35 -17.55 19.83
C VAL A 257 0.28 -16.59 20.31
N LEU A 258 -0.95 -16.66 19.79
CA LEU A 258 -2.06 -15.80 20.23
C LEU A 258 -2.58 -16.27 21.60
N PRO A 259 -2.69 -15.38 22.60
CA PRO A 259 -3.43 -15.69 23.80
C PRO A 259 -4.96 -15.72 23.52
N PRO A 260 -5.77 -16.37 24.40
CA PRO A 260 -7.22 -16.37 24.25
C PRO A 260 -7.80 -14.96 24.12
N GLY A 261 -8.72 -14.79 23.16
CA GLY A 261 -9.33 -13.49 22.83
C GLY A 261 -8.47 -12.55 21.98
N ALA A 262 -7.25 -12.95 21.59
CA ALA A 262 -6.44 -12.23 20.63
C ALA A 262 -6.74 -12.68 19.19
N ALA A 263 -6.55 -11.78 18.24
CA ALA A 263 -6.72 -12.07 16.81
C ALA A 263 -5.46 -11.80 16.01
N LEU A 264 -5.20 -12.68 15.03
CA LEU A 264 -4.37 -12.37 13.87
C LEU A 264 -5.28 -11.84 12.76
N VAL A 265 -4.97 -10.67 12.26
CA VAL A 265 -5.59 -10.06 11.08
C VAL A 265 -4.54 -9.96 9.99
N VAL A 266 -4.83 -10.49 8.81
CA VAL A 266 -3.94 -10.48 7.66
C VAL A 266 -4.56 -9.61 6.57
N THR A 267 -3.76 -8.70 6.02
CA THR A 267 -4.09 -7.90 4.84
C THR A 267 -2.86 -7.73 3.96
N ALA A 268 -3.01 -7.04 2.86
CA ALA A 268 -1.90 -6.67 1.98
C ALA A 268 -1.95 -5.18 1.65
N ASP A 269 -0.88 -4.67 1.12
CA ASP A 269 -0.78 -3.32 0.58
C ASP A 269 -1.26 -3.24 -0.88
N HIS A 270 -1.03 -4.27 -1.68
CA HIS A 270 -1.53 -4.44 -3.05
C HIS A 270 -1.45 -5.92 -3.47
N GLY A 271 -2.02 -6.22 -4.64
CA GLY A 271 -1.74 -7.44 -5.38
C GLY A 271 -0.82 -7.17 -6.56
N GLU A 272 -0.69 -8.12 -7.48
CA GLU A 272 0.28 -8.06 -8.57
C GLU A 272 -0.23 -8.59 -9.90
N VAL A 273 0.46 -8.22 -10.99
CA VAL A 273 0.20 -8.70 -12.36
C VAL A 273 1.51 -9.13 -12.99
N VAL A 274 1.56 -10.34 -13.53
CA VAL A 274 2.67 -10.79 -14.39
C VAL A 274 2.63 -10.01 -15.70
N VAL A 275 3.75 -9.40 -16.06
CA VAL A 275 3.94 -8.65 -17.31
C VAL A 275 4.90 -9.45 -18.18
N PRO A 276 4.40 -10.26 -19.15
CA PRO A 276 5.21 -11.22 -19.88
C PRO A 276 6.16 -10.56 -20.88
N ASP A 277 5.77 -9.39 -21.39
CA ASP A 277 6.52 -8.68 -22.42
C ASP A 277 7.43 -7.58 -21.83
N PRO A 278 8.50 -7.20 -22.53
CA PRO A 278 9.32 -6.05 -22.13
C PRO A 278 8.47 -4.77 -22.00
N PRO A 279 8.82 -3.86 -21.09
CA PRO A 279 8.10 -2.60 -20.93
C PRO A 279 8.02 -1.79 -22.25
N ILE A 280 6.85 -1.24 -22.51
CA ILE A 280 6.56 -0.47 -23.72
C ILE A 280 7.30 0.88 -23.66
N SER A 281 8.11 1.16 -24.67
CA SER A 281 8.68 2.50 -24.87
C SER A 281 7.59 3.49 -25.23
N LEU A 282 7.70 4.75 -24.80
CA LEU A 282 6.78 5.79 -25.24
C LEU A 282 6.89 6.00 -26.76
N ASP A 283 5.75 6.29 -27.39
CA ASP A 283 5.71 6.76 -28.76
C ASP A 283 6.67 7.96 -28.92
N PRO A 284 7.51 8.02 -29.96
CA PRO A 284 8.48 9.11 -30.13
C PRO A 284 7.85 10.50 -30.15
N ARG A 285 6.62 10.65 -30.65
CA ARG A 285 5.88 11.92 -30.62
C ARG A 285 5.61 12.33 -29.16
N LEU A 286 5.11 11.41 -28.34
CA LEU A 286 4.81 11.64 -26.92
C LEU A 286 6.09 11.85 -26.08
N GLU A 287 7.15 11.08 -26.37
CA GLU A 287 8.46 11.24 -25.75
C GLU A 287 9.02 12.66 -25.97
N SER A 288 8.86 13.22 -27.19
CA SER A 288 9.34 14.58 -27.53
C SER A 288 8.62 15.68 -26.75
N LEU A 289 7.38 15.46 -26.32
CA LEU A 289 6.58 16.40 -25.52
C LEU A 289 6.83 16.22 -24.01
N THR A 290 7.47 15.13 -23.62
CA THR A 290 7.71 14.77 -22.21
C THR A 290 9.04 15.35 -21.74
N ALA A 291 9.03 16.08 -20.63
CA ALA A 291 10.25 16.60 -20.00
C ALA A 291 10.81 15.64 -18.96
N LEU A 292 9.93 14.92 -18.22
CA LEU A 292 10.29 14.05 -17.11
C LEU A 292 9.24 12.95 -16.94
N LYS A 293 9.65 11.77 -16.47
CA LYS A 293 8.76 10.65 -16.14
C LYS A 293 8.84 10.34 -14.65
N SER A 294 7.70 9.97 -14.04
CA SER A 294 7.61 9.51 -12.66
C SER A 294 6.55 8.41 -12.51
N GLY A 295 6.21 8.04 -11.30
CA GLY A 295 5.35 6.89 -11.05
C GLY A 295 6.09 5.57 -11.21
N GLU A 296 5.41 4.55 -11.64
CA GLU A 296 5.90 3.19 -11.83
C GLU A 296 5.47 2.62 -13.18
N GLY A 297 5.97 1.42 -13.51
CA GLY A 297 5.74 0.86 -14.85
C GLY A 297 4.27 0.69 -15.23
N ARG A 298 3.39 0.42 -14.26
CA ARG A 298 1.97 0.22 -14.51
C ARG A 298 1.11 1.46 -14.25
N PHE A 299 1.67 2.50 -13.62
CA PHE A 299 1.06 3.82 -13.42
C PHE A 299 2.09 4.90 -13.72
N ARG A 300 2.27 5.19 -15.01
CA ARG A 300 3.31 6.10 -15.47
C ARG A 300 2.79 7.53 -15.57
N TRP A 301 3.42 8.46 -14.83
CA TRP A 301 3.21 9.88 -14.97
C TRP A 301 4.18 10.51 -15.97
N LEU A 302 3.66 11.35 -16.88
CA LEU A 302 4.40 12.17 -17.82
C LEU A 302 4.31 13.62 -17.37
N HIS A 303 5.46 14.23 -17.11
CA HIS A 303 5.58 15.66 -16.87
C HIS A 303 5.89 16.32 -18.21
N LEU A 304 4.96 17.08 -18.73
CA LEU A 304 5.02 17.58 -20.09
C LEU A 304 5.75 18.92 -20.18
N ARG A 305 6.23 19.23 -21.37
CA ARG A 305 6.67 20.58 -21.71
C ARG A 305 5.47 21.53 -21.67
N ARG A 306 5.74 22.81 -21.40
CA ARG A 306 4.67 23.80 -21.22
C ARG A 306 3.80 23.93 -22.47
N GLY A 307 2.49 23.78 -22.28
CA GLY A 307 1.47 23.93 -23.32
C GLY A 307 1.17 22.66 -24.16
N GLU A 308 1.84 21.53 -23.85
CA GLU A 308 1.75 20.32 -24.67
C GLU A 308 0.69 19.31 -24.20
N LEU A 309 -0.11 19.63 -23.18
CA LEU A 309 -1.07 18.68 -22.61
C LEU A 309 -2.06 18.15 -23.63
N ALA A 310 -2.70 19.02 -24.43
CA ALA A 310 -3.72 18.59 -25.38
C ALA A 310 -3.15 17.68 -26.50
N ALA A 311 -1.97 18.02 -27.01
CA ALA A 311 -1.31 17.20 -28.04
C ALA A 311 -0.82 15.85 -27.45
N ALA A 312 -0.29 15.86 -26.23
CA ALA A 312 0.15 14.65 -25.55
C ALA A 312 -1.02 13.72 -25.24
N GLU A 313 -2.16 14.26 -24.83
CA GLU A 313 -3.38 13.52 -24.54
C GLU A 313 -3.96 12.85 -25.80
N GLU A 314 -4.01 13.57 -26.93
CA GLU A 314 -4.44 13.04 -28.21
C GLU A 314 -3.57 11.86 -28.66
N ILE A 315 -2.24 12.03 -28.66
CA ILE A 315 -1.29 10.98 -29.02
C ILE A 315 -1.40 9.78 -28.08
N ALA A 316 -1.46 10.03 -26.76
CA ALA A 316 -1.54 8.95 -25.77
C ALA A 316 -2.83 8.13 -25.92
N LYS A 317 -3.97 8.77 -26.18
CA LYS A 317 -5.26 8.11 -26.44
C LYS A 317 -5.24 7.33 -27.75
N GLU A 318 -4.65 7.89 -28.83
CA GLU A 318 -4.48 7.20 -30.10
C GLU A 318 -3.69 5.89 -29.93
N VAL A 319 -2.59 5.93 -29.17
CA VAL A 319 -1.61 4.83 -29.13
C VAL A 319 -1.91 3.80 -28.03
N TYR A 320 -2.41 4.24 -26.86
CA TYR A 320 -2.44 3.38 -25.67
C TYR A 320 -3.84 3.04 -25.15
N SER A 321 -4.93 3.54 -25.75
CA SER A 321 -6.30 3.33 -25.26
C SER A 321 -6.74 1.87 -25.14
N GLU A 322 -6.12 0.94 -25.88
CA GLU A 322 -6.40 -0.50 -25.78
C GLU A 322 -5.75 -1.17 -24.56
N VAL A 323 -4.68 -0.58 -24.01
CA VAL A 323 -3.86 -1.19 -22.95
C VAL A 323 -3.78 -0.35 -21.68
N ALA A 324 -4.25 0.89 -21.72
CA ALA A 324 -4.22 1.81 -20.58
C ALA A 324 -5.36 2.84 -20.64
N VAL A 325 -5.76 3.29 -19.47
CA VAL A 325 -6.54 4.52 -19.31
C VAL A 325 -5.58 5.70 -19.31
N VAL A 326 -5.88 6.70 -20.13
CA VAL A 326 -5.13 7.95 -20.24
C VAL A 326 -5.91 9.03 -19.50
N LEU A 327 -5.29 9.65 -18.50
CA LEU A 327 -5.91 10.69 -17.66
C LEU A 327 -4.98 11.89 -17.54
N SER A 328 -5.51 13.09 -17.71
CA SER A 328 -4.84 14.28 -17.20
C SER A 328 -4.78 14.24 -15.67
N ARG A 329 -3.89 15.02 -15.06
CA ARG A 329 -3.82 15.16 -13.60
C ARG A 329 -5.17 15.59 -13.02
N ASP A 330 -5.79 16.58 -13.64
CA ASP A 330 -7.05 17.15 -13.16
C ASP A 330 -8.18 16.10 -13.24
N GLU A 331 -8.28 15.34 -14.35
CA GLU A 331 -9.23 14.22 -14.45
C GLU A 331 -8.98 13.15 -13.37
N ALA A 332 -7.73 12.80 -13.08
CA ALA A 332 -7.39 11.82 -12.05
C ALA A 332 -7.78 12.31 -10.63
N LEU A 333 -7.60 13.60 -10.35
CA LEU A 333 -8.02 14.23 -9.11
C LEU A 333 -9.54 14.33 -9.00
N ASP A 334 -10.23 14.76 -10.05
CA ASP A 334 -11.70 14.88 -10.10
C ASP A 334 -12.41 13.52 -9.96
N LEU A 335 -11.77 12.43 -10.44
CA LEU A 335 -12.24 11.07 -10.20
C LEU A 335 -12.03 10.59 -8.76
N GLY A 336 -11.32 11.35 -7.93
CA GLY A 336 -11.01 10.99 -6.54
C GLY A 336 -10.04 9.81 -6.41
N LEU A 337 -9.18 9.55 -7.41
CA LEU A 337 -8.28 8.39 -7.42
C LEU A 337 -7.37 8.32 -6.20
N PHE A 338 -6.97 9.46 -5.66
CA PHE A 338 -6.00 9.55 -4.57
C PHE A 338 -6.66 9.92 -3.23
N GLY A 339 -7.99 9.83 -3.15
CA GLY A 339 -8.78 10.13 -1.97
C GLY A 339 -9.03 11.62 -1.74
N PRO A 340 -9.60 11.97 -0.58
CA PRO A 340 -9.83 13.37 -0.21
C PRO A 340 -8.51 14.12 -0.03
N ASP A 341 -8.56 15.44 -0.25
CA ASP A 341 -7.44 16.36 -0.09
C ASP A 341 -7.78 17.43 0.96
N HIS A 342 -7.33 17.20 2.18
CA HIS A 342 -7.45 18.17 3.29
C HIS A 342 -6.20 19.08 3.41
N ASN A 343 -5.17 18.83 2.58
CA ASN A 343 -3.91 19.56 2.56
C ASN A 343 -3.80 20.59 1.42
N GLU A 344 -4.93 21.00 0.85
CA GLU A 344 -5.06 22.11 -0.12
C GLU A 344 -4.11 22.01 -1.32
N GLY A 345 -4.05 20.84 -1.95
CA GLY A 345 -3.24 20.60 -3.15
C GLY A 345 -1.73 20.47 -2.93
N ARG A 346 -1.29 20.32 -1.69
CA ARG A 346 0.15 20.20 -1.38
C ARG A 346 0.84 19.05 -2.10
N ALA A 347 0.12 17.95 -2.34
CA ALA A 347 0.63 16.79 -3.05
C ALA A 347 0.48 16.90 -4.58
N HIS A 348 -0.36 17.81 -5.11
CA HIS A 348 -0.66 17.90 -6.54
C HIS A 348 0.56 18.13 -7.42
N GLN A 349 1.56 18.87 -6.92
CA GLN A 349 2.80 19.13 -7.66
C GLN A 349 3.70 17.89 -7.80
N ARG A 350 3.40 16.79 -7.08
CA ARG A 350 4.17 15.54 -7.12
C ARG A 350 3.76 14.64 -8.28
N PHE A 351 2.56 14.85 -8.83
CA PHE A 351 2.06 14.16 -10.01
C PHE A 351 2.58 14.76 -11.31
N GLY A 352 2.53 13.97 -12.40
CA GLY A 352 2.72 14.45 -13.76
C GLY A 352 1.51 15.20 -14.27
N ASP A 353 1.58 15.65 -15.52
CA ASP A 353 0.48 16.33 -16.19
C ASP A 353 -0.46 15.34 -16.86
N LEU A 354 0.06 14.17 -17.30
CA LEU A 354 -0.67 13.08 -17.93
C LEU A 354 -0.27 11.73 -17.33
N ALA A 355 -1.24 10.87 -17.04
CA ALA A 355 -1.05 9.52 -16.55
C ALA A 355 -1.40 8.47 -17.61
N LEU A 356 -0.56 7.44 -17.69
CA LEU A 356 -0.85 6.18 -18.38
C LEU A 356 -1.07 5.12 -17.30
N VAL A 357 -2.31 4.67 -17.12
CA VAL A 357 -2.69 3.67 -16.12
C VAL A 357 -3.01 2.36 -16.81
N ALA A 358 -2.15 1.36 -16.67
CA ALA A 358 -2.28 0.09 -17.37
C ALA A 358 -3.57 -0.66 -16.98
N THR A 359 -4.30 -1.16 -17.98
CA THR A 359 -5.46 -2.05 -17.80
C THR A 359 -5.18 -3.46 -18.34
N ALA A 360 -4.22 -3.58 -19.25
CA ALA A 360 -3.69 -4.85 -19.75
C ALA A 360 -2.40 -5.24 -18.98
N PRO A 361 -1.89 -6.48 -19.11
CA PRO A 361 -0.65 -6.93 -18.48
C PRO A 361 0.61 -6.33 -19.16
N VAL A 362 0.70 -5.02 -19.19
CA VAL A 362 1.80 -4.23 -19.77
C VAL A 362 2.42 -3.29 -18.74
N ALA A 363 3.63 -2.82 -19.02
CA ALA A 363 4.29 -1.77 -18.25
C ALA A 363 4.92 -0.74 -19.20
N PHE A 364 4.98 0.53 -18.78
CA PHE A 364 5.58 1.62 -19.54
C PHE A 364 7.03 1.86 -19.08
N LEU A 365 7.94 1.89 -20.06
CA LEU A 365 9.37 2.04 -19.81
C LEU A 365 9.71 3.45 -19.31
N ASP A 366 10.49 3.50 -18.24
CA ASP A 366 11.32 4.64 -17.90
C ASP A 366 12.75 4.13 -17.72
N PRO A 367 13.74 4.58 -18.50
CA PRO A 367 15.14 4.18 -18.37
C PRO A 367 15.74 4.47 -16.98
N ALA A 368 15.11 5.35 -16.20
CA ALA A 368 15.52 5.62 -14.82
C ALA A 368 14.95 4.62 -13.78
N ASP A 369 14.09 3.69 -14.20
CA ASP A 369 13.63 2.56 -13.35
C ASP A 369 14.70 1.47 -13.34
N VAL A 370 15.80 1.72 -12.64
CA VAL A 370 16.90 0.76 -12.51
C VAL A 370 16.73 -0.14 -11.28
N GLY A 371 16.79 -1.42 -11.48
CA GLY A 371 16.74 -2.45 -10.45
C GLY A 371 17.86 -3.49 -10.65
N PRO A 372 18.04 -4.42 -9.70
CA PRO A 372 19.04 -5.48 -9.79
C PRO A 372 18.70 -6.55 -10.85
N PHE A 373 17.42 -6.64 -11.25
CA PHE A 373 16.90 -7.57 -12.25
C PHE A 373 15.70 -6.96 -12.98
N GLN A 374 15.29 -7.58 -14.07
CA GLN A 374 14.08 -7.21 -14.80
C GLN A 374 12.85 -7.75 -14.02
N LEU A 375 11.90 -6.87 -13.72
CA LEU A 375 10.67 -7.27 -13.03
C LEU A 375 9.77 -8.10 -13.95
N VAL A 376 9.41 -9.30 -13.51
CA VAL A 376 8.47 -10.23 -14.16
C VAL A 376 7.05 -9.92 -13.74
N SER A 377 6.81 -9.76 -12.43
CA SER A 377 5.55 -9.26 -11.90
C SER A 377 5.68 -7.79 -11.53
N ARG A 378 4.56 -7.07 -11.59
CA ARG A 378 4.48 -5.63 -11.32
C ARG A 378 3.12 -5.29 -10.73
N HIS A 379 3.10 -4.14 -10.08
CA HIS A 379 1.90 -3.51 -9.52
C HIS A 379 1.93 -2.00 -9.82
N GLY A 380 0.95 -1.24 -9.33
CA GLY A 380 0.87 0.21 -9.46
C GLY A 380 -0.43 0.68 -10.10
N ALA A 381 -1.03 -0.13 -10.99
CA ALA A 381 -2.28 0.23 -11.66
C ALA A 381 -3.53 -0.05 -10.79
N LEU A 382 -4.70 0.08 -11.38
CA LEU A 382 -5.98 0.02 -10.68
C LEU A 382 -6.87 -1.11 -11.23
N THR A 383 -6.23 -2.24 -11.60
CA THR A 383 -6.96 -3.47 -11.93
C THR A 383 -7.37 -4.19 -10.65
N SER A 384 -8.37 -5.08 -10.73
CA SER A 384 -8.78 -5.89 -9.56
C SER A 384 -7.63 -6.72 -9.01
N ALA A 385 -6.76 -7.26 -9.87
CA ALA A 385 -5.61 -8.07 -9.47
C ALA A 385 -4.58 -7.29 -8.62
N GLU A 386 -4.51 -5.96 -8.77
CA GLU A 386 -3.60 -5.08 -8.03
C GLU A 386 -4.29 -4.39 -6.85
N LEU A 387 -5.57 -4.02 -7.04
CA LEU A 387 -6.31 -3.19 -6.09
C LEU A 387 -6.99 -4.01 -4.99
N ASP A 388 -7.50 -5.21 -5.30
CA ASP A 388 -8.25 -6.01 -4.35
C ASP A 388 -7.31 -6.85 -3.48
N VAL A 389 -7.37 -6.61 -2.16
CA VAL A 389 -6.54 -7.29 -1.16
C VAL A 389 -7.41 -7.95 -0.09
N PRO A 390 -6.97 -9.06 0.53
CA PRO A 390 -7.73 -9.70 1.60
C PRO A 390 -7.68 -8.88 2.89
N LEU A 391 -8.75 -8.94 3.66
CA LEU A 391 -8.77 -8.61 5.08
C LEU A 391 -9.40 -9.80 5.79
N VAL A 392 -8.57 -10.73 6.22
CA VAL A 392 -8.97 -12.01 6.79
C VAL A 392 -8.32 -12.23 8.14
N GLY A 393 -8.81 -13.16 8.95
CA GLY A 393 -8.15 -13.36 10.23
C GLY A 393 -8.66 -14.56 11.02
N HIS A 394 -8.00 -14.80 12.16
CA HIS A 394 -8.28 -15.85 13.14
C HIS A 394 -8.39 -15.24 14.52
N LEU A 395 -9.44 -15.61 15.26
CA LEU A 395 -9.63 -15.27 16.68
C LEU A 395 -9.30 -16.48 17.53
N ALA A 396 -8.32 -16.35 18.43
CA ALA A 396 -8.01 -17.41 19.38
C ALA A 396 -9.10 -17.53 20.45
N VAL A 397 -9.58 -18.74 20.71
CA VAL A 397 -10.67 -19.07 21.63
C VAL A 397 -10.09 -19.51 22.98
#